data_39df558724d16376a1b11f43c163688f
#
_entry.id   39df558724d16376a1b11f43c163688f
#
_cell.length_a   1.000
_cell.length_b   1.000
_cell.length_c   1.000
_cell.angle_alpha   90.00
_cell.angle_beta   90.00
_cell.angle_gamma   90.00
#
_symmetry.space_group_name_H-M   'P 1'
#
loop_
_entity.id
_entity.type
_entity.pdbx_description
1 polymer ?
#
loop_
_entity_poly.entity_id
_entity_poly.type
_entity_poly.pdbx_seq_one_letter_code
_entity_poly.pdbx_strand_id
1 'polypeptide(L)'
;MAHETLRIVIADNESIIRMDLREMLEEAGHEIVGEAIDGRKAVELTRQHRPDLVIMDIKMPQMDGITAARKISEEKLAPVLLLTAFSQPEIVEKAK
;
A
#
# COMPACT_ATOMS: atom_id res chain seq x y z
N MET A 1 14.80 -8.67 -21.58
CA MET A 1 13.70 -9.02 -20.76
C MET A 1 13.01 -7.82 -20.18
N ALA A 2 11.78 -7.68 -20.45
CA ALA A 2 11.08 -6.49 -20.01
C ALA A 2 10.64 -6.60 -18.56
N HIS A 3 10.79 -5.55 -17.83
CA HIS A 3 10.12 -5.41 -16.56
C HIS A 3 8.67 -5.19 -16.79
N GLU A 4 7.87 -5.83 -15.97
CA GLU A 4 6.47 -5.44 -15.95
C GLU A 4 6.33 -4.17 -15.17
N THR A 5 5.70 -3.20 -15.78
CA THR A 5 5.34 -1.97 -15.09
C THR A 5 4.05 -2.21 -14.32
N LEU A 6 4.11 -2.09 -13.01
CA LEU A 6 2.93 -2.23 -12.17
C LEU A 6 2.30 -0.88 -11.91
N ARG A 7 0.98 -0.86 -11.86
CA ARG A 7 0.22 0.30 -11.42
C ARG A 7 -0.05 0.13 -9.94
N ILE A 8 0.41 1.08 -9.13
CA ILE A 8 0.46 0.89 -7.69
C ILE A 8 -0.26 2.03 -6.96
N VAL A 9 -1.05 1.67 -5.95
CA VAL A 9 -1.59 2.63 -4.99
C VAL A 9 -0.77 2.51 -3.71
N ILE A 10 -0.33 3.65 -3.19
CA ILE A 10 0.40 3.71 -1.92
C ILE A 10 -0.50 4.34 -0.88
N ALA A 11 -0.58 3.73 0.30
CA ALA A 11 -1.38 4.27 1.39
C ALA A 11 -0.55 4.34 2.66
N ASP A 12 -0.34 5.55 3.15
CA ASP A 12 0.43 5.80 4.36
C ASP A 12 0.11 7.20 4.81
N ASN A 13 -0.11 7.40 6.11
CA ASN A 13 -0.45 8.74 6.58
C ASN A 13 0.78 9.64 6.73
N GLU A 14 1.98 9.11 6.56
CA GLU A 14 3.19 9.92 6.65
C GLU A 14 3.69 10.28 5.26
N SER A 15 3.72 11.58 4.98
CA SER A 15 4.07 12.04 3.64
C SER A 15 5.50 11.69 3.24
N ILE A 16 6.40 11.67 4.21
CA ILE A 16 7.79 11.35 3.91
C ILE A 16 7.92 9.91 3.45
N ILE A 17 7.21 9.00 4.10
CA ILE A 17 7.24 7.59 3.72
C ILE A 17 6.62 7.40 2.34
N ARG A 18 5.51 8.09 2.07
CA ARG A 18 4.90 8.01 0.74
C ARG A 18 5.87 8.51 -0.34
N MET A 19 6.57 9.62 -0.05
CA MET A 19 7.54 10.15 -1.01
C MET A 19 8.66 9.16 -1.29
N ASP A 20 9.20 8.55 -0.24
CA ASP A 20 10.28 7.59 -0.40
C ASP A 20 9.84 6.38 -1.20
N LEU A 21 8.66 5.85 -0.88
CA LEU A 21 8.12 4.71 -1.62
C LEU A 21 7.89 5.06 -3.08
N ARG A 22 7.31 6.22 -3.31
CA ARG A 22 7.04 6.66 -4.67
C ARG A 22 8.31 6.76 -5.49
N GLU A 23 9.33 7.43 -4.93
CA GLU A 23 10.60 7.57 -5.60
C GLU A 23 11.21 6.23 -5.95
N MET A 24 11.22 5.34 -4.95
CA MET A 24 11.82 4.03 -5.10
C MET A 24 11.11 3.22 -6.18
N LEU A 25 9.79 3.25 -6.17
CA LEU A 25 9.00 2.47 -7.10
C LEU A 25 9.04 3.04 -8.51
N GLU A 26 9.05 4.37 -8.63
CA GLU A 26 9.15 5.01 -9.94
C GLU A 26 10.52 4.75 -10.55
N GLU A 27 11.57 4.75 -9.73
CA GLU A 27 12.90 4.42 -10.22
C GLU A 27 12.97 2.98 -10.71
N ALA A 28 12.19 2.10 -10.10
CA ALA A 28 12.14 0.71 -10.53
C ALA A 28 11.26 0.50 -11.76
N GLY A 29 10.65 1.56 -12.28
CA GLY A 29 9.87 1.48 -13.51
C GLY A 29 8.39 1.30 -13.31
N HIS A 30 7.88 1.48 -12.09
CA HIS A 30 6.45 1.32 -11.83
C HIS A 30 5.75 2.66 -11.83
N GLU A 31 4.43 2.61 -11.93
CA GLU A 31 3.60 3.81 -11.98
C GLU A 31 2.77 3.93 -10.71
N ILE A 32 2.83 5.08 -10.05
CA ILE A 32 2.00 5.32 -8.87
C ILE A 32 0.72 6.00 -9.34
N VAL A 33 -0.39 5.28 -9.26
CA VAL A 33 -1.66 5.79 -9.77
C VAL A 33 -2.50 6.46 -8.69
N GLY A 34 -2.11 6.35 -7.43
CA GLY A 34 -2.81 7.04 -6.36
C GLY A 34 -2.06 6.96 -5.05
N GLU A 35 -2.29 7.97 -4.20
CA GLU A 35 -1.72 8.01 -2.86
C GLU A 35 -2.84 8.30 -1.88
N ALA A 36 -2.91 7.54 -0.81
CA ALA A 36 -3.92 7.68 0.21
C ALA A 36 -3.28 7.96 1.56
N ILE A 37 -3.94 8.79 2.36
CA ILE A 37 -3.45 9.10 3.70
C ILE A 37 -4.18 8.29 4.76
N ASP A 38 -5.21 7.55 4.38
CA ASP A 38 -5.92 6.69 5.33
C ASP A 38 -6.49 5.50 4.58
N GLY A 39 -7.00 4.54 5.36
CA GLY A 39 -7.49 3.29 4.78
C GLY A 39 -8.74 3.45 3.94
N ARG A 40 -9.59 4.40 4.31
CA ARG A 40 -10.81 4.65 3.56
C ARG A 40 -10.47 5.13 2.15
N LYS A 41 -9.56 6.09 2.06
CA LYS A 41 -9.15 6.61 0.77
C LYS A 41 -8.43 5.54 -0.05
N ALA A 42 -7.68 4.67 0.64
CA ALA A 42 -7.01 3.58 -0.04
C ALA A 42 -8.02 2.66 -0.73
N VAL A 43 -9.11 2.32 -0.05
CA VAL A 43 -10.14 1.49 -0.65
C VAL A 43 -10.79 2.20 -1.84
N GLU A 44 -11.11 3.50 -1.67
CA GLU A 44 -11.71 4.28 -2.75
C GLU A 44 -10.82 4.30 -3.99
N LEU A 45 -9.54 4.60 -3.80
CA LEU A 45 -8.62 4.69 -4.93
C LEU A 45 -8.42 3.34 -5.59
N THR A 46 -8.44 2.27 -4.80
CA THR A 46 -8.29 0.93 -5.35
C THR A 46 -9.49 0.56 -6.20
N ARG A 47 -10.69 0.92 -5.76
CA ARG A 47 -11.89 0.69 -6.56
C ARG A 47 -11.86 1.48 -7.86
N GLN A 48 -11.39 2.72 -7.76
CA GLN A 48 -11.38 3.64 -8.90
C GLN A 48 -10.34 3.25 -9.94
N HIS A 49 -9.14 2.92 -9.50
CA HIS A 49 -8.02 2.72 -10.42
C HIS A 49 -7.72 1.26 -10.73
N ARG A 50 -8.21 0.33 -9.94
CA ARG A 50 -7.94 -1.09 -10.12
C ARG A 50 -6.45 -1.35 -10.35
N PRO A 51 -5.61 -0.99 -9.37
CA PRO A 51 -4.16 -1.13 -9.54
C PRO A 51 -3.74 -2.60 -9.55
N ASP A 52 -2.50 -2.83 -9.93
CA ASP A 52 -1.92 -4.16 -9.86
C ASP A 52 -1.50 -4.52 -8.45
N LEU A 53 -1.24 -3.52 -7.61
CA LEU A 53 -0.76 -3.74 -6.25
C LEU A 53 -1.11 -2.54 -5.39
N VAL A 54 -1.47 -2.80 -4.13
CA VAL A 54 -1.63 -1.75 -3.13
C VAL A 54 -0.58 -1.97 -2.06
N ILE A 55 0.22 -0.94 -1.78
CA ILE A 55 1.17 -0.98 -0.67
C ILE A 55 0.60 -0.11 0.43
N MET A 56 0.37 -0.69 1.60
CA MET A 56 -0.43 -0.04 2.62
C MET A 56 0.17 -0.20 4.01
N ASP A 57 0.28 0.92 4.71
CA ASP A 57 0.67 0.92 6.11
C ASP A 57 -0.48 0.38 6.95
N ILE A 58 -0.15 -0.26 8.06
CA ILE A 58 -1.16 -0.80 8.96
C ILE A 58 -1.79 0.30 9.80
N LYS A 59 -0.97 1.21 10.32
CA LYS A 59 -1.46 2.25 11.24
C LYS A 59 -1.86 3.50 10.48
N MET A 60 -3.14 3.65 10.26
CA MET A 60 -3.67 4.83 9.58
C MET A 60 -4.95 5.28 10.25
N PRO A 61 -5.26 6.59 10.17
CA PRO A 61 -6.53 7.09 10.71
C PRO A 61 -7.71 6.65 9.85
N GLN A 62 -8.90 6.83 10.36
CA GLN A 62 -10.16 6.52 9.72
C GLN A 62 -10.40 5.02 9.60
N MET A 63 -9.56 4.34 8.87
CA MET A 63 -9.65 2.90 8.71
C MET A 63 -8.22 2.39 8.65
N ASP A 64 -7.87 1.46 9.54
CA ASP A 64 -6.52 0.93 9.56
C ASP A 64 -6.25 0.06 8.34
N GLY A 65 -4.96 -0.22 8.12
CA GLY A 65 -4.54 -0.95 6.93
C GLY A 65 -5.07 -2.37 6.87
N ILE A 66 -5.23 -3.02 8.01
CA ILE A 66 -5.73 -4.39 8.04
C ILE A 66 -7.20 -4.43 7.60
N THR A 67 -8.01 -3.51 8.11
CA THR A 67 -9.41 -3.43 7.73
C THR A 67 -9.55 -3.07 6.26
N ALA A 68 -8.74 -2.11 5.79
CA ALA A 68 -8.77 -1.73 4.38
C ALA A 68 -8.34 -2.87 3.49
N ALA A 69 -7.28 -3.59 3.88
CA ALA A 69 -6.82 -4.73 3.11
C ALA A 69 -7.87 -5.82 3.01
N ARG A 70 -8.60 -6.03 4.11
CA ARG A 70 -9.69 -7.01 4.10
C ARG A 70 -10.77 -6.62 3.10
N LYS A 71 -11.17 -5.36 3.10
CA LYS A 71 -12.18 -4.89 2.15
C LYS A 71 -11.72 -5.06 0.71
N ILE A 72 -10.48 -4.69 0.45
CA ILE A 72 -9.91 -4.82 -0.89
C ILE A 72 -9.87 -6.28 -1.32
N SER A 73 -9.49 -7.15 -0.40
CA SER A 73 -9.43 -8.59 -0.67
C SER A 73 -10.82 -9.18 -0.90
N GLU A 74 -11.78 -8.81 -0.06
CA GLU A 74 -13.15 -9.31 -0.19
C GLU A 74 -13.78 -8.92 -1.51
N GLU A 75 -13.48 -7.72 -1.98
CA GLU A 75 -13.97 -7.25 -3.27
C GLU A 75 -13.09 -7.68 -4.43
N LYS A 76 -12.02 -8.38 -4.14
CA LYS A 76 -11.08 -8.90 -5.16
C LYS A 76 -10.58 -7.81 -6.09
N LEU A 77 -10.19 -6.68 -5.48
CA LEU A 77 -9.78 -5.51 -6.25
C LEU A 77 -8.32 -5.56 -6.66
N ALA A 78 -7.44 -5.94 -5.74
CA ALA A 78 -6.01 -5.96 -6.00
C ALA A 78 -5.29 -6.68 -4.86
N PRO A 79 -4.10 -7.23 -5.12
CA PRO A 79 -3.25 -7.72 -4.03
C PRO A 79 -2.80 -6.57 -3.15
N VAL A 80 -2.65 -6.83 -1.86
CA VAL A 80 -2.22 -5.83 -0.89
C VAL A 80 -0.97 -6.30 -0.20
N LEU A 81 0.04 -5.43 -0.18
CA LEU A 81 1.25 -5.64 0.60
C LEU A 81 1.19 -4.72 1.79
N LEU A 82 1.08 -5.30 2.98
CA LEU A 82 1.02 -4.50 4.20
C LEU A 82 2.43 -4.20 4.70
N LEU A 83 2.64 -2.95 5.06
CA LEU A 83 3.91 -2.52 5.64
C LEU A 83 3.70 -2.27 7.11
N THR A 84 4.67 -2.69 7.91
CA THR A 84 4.72 -2.24 9.29
C THR A 84 5.74 -1.12 9.32
N ALA A 85 5.36 0.03 9.86
CA ALA A 85 6.24 1.18 9.94
C ALA A 85 7.46 0.86 10.79
N PHE A 86 7.38 -0.18 11.57
CA PHE A 86 8.45 -0.54 12.47
C PHE A 86 8.92 -1.93 12.19
N SER A 87 10.15 -2.04 11.75
CA SER A 87 10.84 -3.32 11.75
C SER A 87 11.28 -3.61 13.16
N GLN A 88 10.33 -3.72 14.06
CA GLN A 88 10.70 -4.00 15.45
C GLN A 88 11.08 -5.46 15.58
N PRO A 89 12.23 -5.73 16.19
CA PRO A 89 12.68 -7.12 16.31
C PRO A 89 11.64 -8.04 16.96
N GLU A 90 10.91 -7.53 17.94
CA GLU A 90 9.90 -8.33 18.61
C GLU A 90 8.82 -8.79 17.66
N ILE A 91 8.39 -7.90 16.77
CA ILE A 91 7.36 -8.24 15.80
C ILE A 91 7.88 -9.26 14.81
N VAL A 92 9.11 -9.05 14.35
CA VAL A 92 9.71 -9.98 13.40
C VAL A 92 9.86 -11.36 14.02
N GLU A 93 10.30 -11.42 15.27
CA GLU A 93 10.44 -12.72 15.95
C GLU A 93 9.12 -13.43 16.11
N LYS A 94 8.08 -12.71 16.43
CA LYS A 94 6.77 -13.31 16.60
C LYS A 94 6.19 -13.82 15.30
N ALA A 95 6.62 -13.26 14.20
CA ALA A 95 6.13 -13.66 12.88
C ALA A 95 6.80 -14.92 12.36
N LYS A 96 7.85 -15.37 13.01
CA LYS A 96 8.53 -16.58 12.58
C LYS A 96 7.80 -17.84 12.99
#